data_3c6e3568bebd29dbc6f09e12630ab612
#
_entry.id   3c6e3568bebd29dbc6f09e12630ab612
#
_cell.length_a   1.000
_cell.length_b   1.000
_cell.length_c   1.000
_cell.angle_alpha   90.00
_cell.angle_beta   90.00
_cell.angle_gamma   90.00
#
_symmetry.space_group_name_H-M   'P 1'
#
loop_
_entity.id
_entity.type
_entity.pdbx_description
1 polymer ?
#
loop_
_entity_poly.entity_id
_entity_poly.type
_entity_poly.pdbx_seq_one_letter_code
_entity_poly.pdbx_strand_id
1 'polypeptide(L)'
;MSSADPTATKRDVRLAWAIHALTASGVLLGAGGLEAVVRGHPRTAIVYLIAAMVVDGIDGPIARAACVMDTLPGMDGNILDLVVDYLTCVMLPVAFMAYFHIFPPGWTVILCAAILFTAVLWFARTELMTEDNWFRGFPAIWNLVAPTFFLLRSPQWVNIVVTIALCVLTLTEVKFVHPMQVKHRRVVNIVVTSLWLIAMLVQTLLWPKDSLPLQIVLVAAPAWFAFITIERTRRGAPAPAA
;
A
#
# COMPACT_ATOMS: atom_id res chain seq x y z
N MET A 1 25.73 14.34 1.90
CA MET A 1 26.33 13.14 2.53
C MET A 1 26.25 13.37 4.04
N SER A 2 25.27 12.73 4.71
CA SER A 2 25.20 12.78 6.18
C SER A 2 26.38 11.98 6.73
N SER A 3 27.16 12.58 7.67
CA SER A 3 28.22 11.88 8.39
C SER A 3 27.56 10.94 9.40
N ALA A 4 28.05 9.70 9.51
CA ALA A 4 27.59 8.76 10.52
C ALA A 4 27.67 9.40 11.92
N ASP A 5 26.68 9.10 12.77
CA ASP A 5 26.73 9.52 14.17
C ASP A 5 27.98 8.93 14.83
N PRO A 6 28.97 9.76 15.27
CA PRO A 6 30.19 9.30 15.87
C PRO A 6 29.96 8.57 17.20
N THR A 7 28.76 8.62 17.78
CA THR A 7 28.37 7.97 19.03
C THR A 7 27.71 6.62 18.83
N ALA A 8 27.41 6.23 17.57
CA ALA A 8 26.73 4.98 17.27
C ALA A 8 27.54 3.76 17.73
N THR A 9 26.91 2.93 18.57
CA THR A 9 27.54 1.71 19.08
C THR A 9 27.42 0.57 18.06
N LYS A 10 28.26 -0.50 18.25
CA LYS A 10 28.11 -1.73 17.45
C LYS A 10 26.70 -2.36 17.54
N ARG A 11 26.00 -2.12 18.65
CA ARG A 11 24.62 -2.58 18.85
C ARG A 11 23.66 -1.82 17.95
N ASP A 12 23.80 -0.50 17.87
CA ASP A 12 22.96 0.37 17.05
C ASP A 12 23.12 0.03 15.56
N VAL A 13 24.35 -0.19 15.10
CA VAL A 13 24.66 -0.65 13.75
C VAL A 13 24.00 -2.00 13.43
N ARG A 14 24.07 -2.98 14.35
CA ARG A 14 23.42 -4.29 14.15
C ARG A 14 21.89 -4.15 14.11
N LEU A 15 21.32 -3.31 14.96
CA LEU A 15 19.89 -3.04 14.98
C LEU A 15 19.43 -2.40 13.66
N ALA A 16 20.19 -1.41 13.17
CA ALA A 16 19.90 -0.76 11.89
C ALA A 16 19.92 -1.75 10.72
N TRP A 17 20.93 -2.64 10.67
CA TRP A 17 20.98 -3.72 9.68
C TRP A 17 19.80 -4.70 9.79
N ALA A 18 19.39 -5.05 11.01
CA ALA A 18 18.23 -5.92 11.22
C ALA A 18 16.94 -5.28 10.72
N ILE A 19 16.77 -3.96 10.89
CA ILE A 19 15.62 -3.22 10.40
C ILE A 19 15.62 -3.15 8.87
N HIS A 20 16.76 -2.82 8.23
CA HIS A 20 16.86 -2.87 6.77
C HIS A 20 16.61 -4.28 6.20
N ALA A 21 17.07 -5.32 6.92
CA ALA A 21 16.77 -6.71 6.52
C ALA A 21 15.29 -7.04 6.66
N LEU A 22 14.58 -6.47 7.64
CA LEU A 22 13.12 -6.61 7.78
C LEU A 22 12.41 -5.99 6.57
N THR A 23 12.70 -4.72 6.23
CA THR A 23 12.15 -4.06 5.03
C THR A 23 12.48 -4.86 3.78
N ALA A 24 13.75 -5.25 3.58
CA ALA A 24 14.18 -6.05 2.44
C ALA A 24 13.49 -7.42 2.36
N SER A 25 13.05 -8.00 3.50
CA SER A 25 12.30 -9.27 3.51
C SER A 25 10.96 -9.17 2.77
N GLY A 26 10.42 -7.97 2.58
CA GLY A 26 9.26 -7.71 1.74
C GLY A 26 9.44 -8.21 0.29
N VAL A 27 10.68 -8.18 -0.23
CA VAL A 27 11.01 -8.75 -1.56
C VAL A 27 10.72 -10.26 -1.60
N LEU A 28 11.01 -11.00 -0.53
CA LEU A 28 10.75 -12.44 -0.45
C LEU A 28 9.25 -12.73 -0.42
N LEU A 29 8.47 -11.88 0.28
CA LEU A 29 7.02 -11.96 0.27
C LEU A 29 6.45 -11.62 -1.12
N GLY A 30 6.99 -10.59 -1.77
CA GLY A 30 6.66 -10.25 -3.16
C GLY A 30 6.95 -11.40 -4.13
N ALA A 31 8.12 -12.02 -4.03
CA ALA A 31 8.52 -13.16 -4.86
C ALA A 31 7.62 -14.39 -4.62
N GLY A 32 7.33 -14.73 -3.35
CA GLY A 32 6.40 -15.80 -2.99
C GLY A 32 4.98 -15.53 -3.50
N GLY A 33 4.54 -14.28 -3.44
CA GLY A 33 3.25 -13.86 -4.00
C GLY A 33 3.19 -14.01 -5.51
N LEU A 34 4.23 -13.61 -6.24
CA LEU A 34 4.33 -13.80 -7.70
C LEU A 34 4.35 -15.28 -8.07
N GLU A 35 5.08 -16.13 -7.34
CA GLU A 35 5.06 -17.56 -7.53
C GLU A 35 3.64 -18.12 -7.34
N ALA A 36 2.94 -17.69 -6.28
CA ALA A 36 1.56 -18.11 -6.04
C ALA A 36 0.61 -17.67 -7.18
N VAL A 37 0.81 -16.48 -7.75
CA VAL A 37 0.05 -16.01 -8.93
C VAL A 37 0.31 -16.91 -10.12
N VAL A 38 1.57 -17.16 -10.48
CA VAL A 38 1.95 -17.99 -11.64
C VAL A 38 1.44 -19.43 -11.50
N ARG A 39 1.38 -19.95 -10.28
CA ARG A 39 0.80 -21.28 -9.98
C ARG A 39 -0.73 -21.30 -9.94
N GLY A 40 -1.41 -20.17 -10.12
CA GLY A 40 -2.86 -20.08 -10.08
C GLY A 40 -3.47 -20.23 -8.68
N HIS A 41 -2.74 -19.84 -7.63
CA HIS A 41 -3.16 -19.94 -6.24
C HIS A 41 -3.58 -18.57 -5.66
N PRO A 42 -4.81 -18.07 -5.93
CA PRO A 42 -5.21 -16.71 -5.55
C PRO A 42 -5.22 -16.49 -4.03
N ARG A 43 -5.61 -17.48 -3.23
CA ARG A 43 -5.59 -17.37 -1.77
C ARG A 43 -4.19 -17.12 -1.24
N THR A 44 -3.23 -17.91 -1.69
CA THR A 44 -1.84 -17.79 -1.27
C THR A 44 -1.25 -16.44 -1.69
N ALA A 45 -1.55 -15.98 -2.91
CA ALA A 45 -1.11 -14.68 -3.40
C ALA A 45 -1.67 -13.53 -2.54
N ILE A 46 -2.95 -13.57 -2.17
CA ILE A 46 -3.57 -12.55 -1.30
C ILE A 46 -2.96 -12.59 0.11
N VAL A 47 -2.68 -13.77 0.66
CA VAL A 47 -2.00 -13.88 1.97
C VAL A 47 -0.62 -13.24 1.92
N TYR A 48 0.16 -13.43 0.84
CA TYR A 48 1.45 -12.74 0.66
C TYR A 48 1.30 -11.22 0.55
N LEU A 49 0.28 -10.72 -0.17
CA LEU A 49 -0.01 -9.28 -0.24
C LEU A 49 -0.32 -8.68 1.13
N ILE A 50 -1.14 -9.37 1.94
CA ILE A 50 -1.46 -8.93 3.30
C ILE A 50 -0.21 -8.99 4.19
N ALA A 51 0.58 -10.07 4.10
CA ALA A 51 1.80 -10.21 4.90
C ALA A 51 2.83 -9.11 4.56
N ALA A 52 3.02 -8.81 3.28
CA ALA A 52 3.90 -7.73 2.84
C ALA A 52 3.45 -6.37 3.40
N MET A 53 2.15 -6.06 3.34
CA MET A 53 1.59 -4.84 3.91
C MET A 53 1.75 -4.75 5.43
N VAL A 54 1.63 -5.88 6.16
CA VAL A 54 1.84 -5.90 7.61
C VAL A 54 3.31 -5.63 7.94
N VAL A 55 4.25 -6.21 7.19
CA VAL A 55 5.69 -5.97 7.36
C VAL A 55 6.00 -4.50 7.12
N ASP A 56 5.56 -3.92 6.01
CA ASP A 56 5.71 -2.52 5.65
C ASP A 56 5.10 -1.58 6.73
N GLY A 57 3.88 -1.89 7.21
CA GLY A 57 3.24 -1.09 8.26
C GLY A 57 3.99 -1.08 9.59
N ILE A 58 4.86 -2.05 9.85
CA ILE A 58 5.60 -2.21 11.11
C ILE A 58 7.03 -1.65 11.00
N ASP A 59 7.72 -1.84 9.88
CA ASP A 59 9.15 -1.49 9.75
C ASP A 59 9.38 0.02 9.79
N GLY A 60 8.54 0.85 9.17
CA GLY A 60 8.65 2.30 9.19
C GLY A 60 8.64 2.92 10.60
N PRO A 61 7.63 2.61 11.46
CA PRO A 61 7.67 3.02 12.86
C PRO A 61 8.90 2.55 13.63
N ILE A 62 9.37 1.33 13.41
CA ILE A 62 10.56 0.78 14.05
C ILE A 62 11.82 1.52 13.58
N ALA A 63 11.96 1.77 12.27
CA ALA A 63 13.11 2.47 11.71
C ALA A 63 13.23 3.90 12.25
N ARG A 64 12.11 4.62 12.37
CA ARG A 64 12.06 5.96 12.97
C ARG A 64 12.43 5.95 14.46
N ALA A 65 11.92 4.98 15.22
CA ALA A 65 12.22 4.85 16.65
C ALA A 65 13.70 4.50 16.92
N ALA A 66 14.36 3.83 15.97
CA ALA A 66 15.77 3.41 16.09
C ALA A 66 16.77 4.38 15.45
N CYS A 67 16.33 5.53 14.89
CA CYS A 67 17.19 6.52 14.21
C CYS A 67 18.13 5.90 13.17
N VAL A 68 17.63 4.95 12.37
CA VAL A 68 18.43 4.12 11.46
C VAL A 68 19.18 4.94 10.41
N MET A 69 18.58 6.05 9.92
CA MET A 69 19.18 6.91 8.90
C MET A 69 20.47 7.60 9.39
N ASP A 70 20.57 7.91 10.68
CA ASP A 70 21.76 8.54 11.27
C ASP A 70 22.84 7.51 11.56
N THR A 71 22.44 6.23 11.77
CA THR A 71 23.34 5.14 12.15
C THR A 71 24.06 4.51 10.95
N LEU A 72 23.41 4.43 9.77
CA LEU A 72 23.94 3.81 8.55
C LEU A 72 23.81 4.75 7.34
N PRO A 73 24.59 5.83 7.25
CA PRO A 73 24.47 6.82 6.18
C PRO A 73 24.84 6.30 4.78
N GLY A 74 25.43 5.12 4.69
CA GLY A 74 25.76 4.45 3.41
C GLY A 74 24.59 3.67 2.79
N MET A 75 23.44 3.58 3.48
CA MET A 75 22.25 2.87 3.02
C MET A 75 21.01 3.75 3.18
N ASP A 76 20.37 4.08 2.07
CA ASP A 76 19.14 4.86 2.09
C ASP A 76 17.93 3.94 2.29
N GLY A 77 17.40 3.95 3.53
CA GLY A 77 16.23 3.16 3.91
C GLY A 77 14.97 3.57 3.16
N ASN A 78 14.82 4.85 2.78
CA ASN A 78 13.66 5.30 2.01
C ASN A 78 13.69 4.73 0.59
N ILE A 79 14.87 4.71 -0.04
CA ILE A 79 14.99 4.09 -1.38
C ILE A 79 14.71 2.59 -1.30
N LEU A 80 15.24 1.92 -0.27
CA LEU A 80 14.95 0.49 -0.06
C LEU A 80 13.46 0.23 0.07
N ASP A 81 12.77 1.01 0.91
CA ASP A 81 11.33 0.96 1.14
C ASP A 81 10.55 1.17 -0.17
N LEU A 82 10.84 2.25 -0.91
CA LEU A 82 10.19 2.54 -2.20
C LEU A 82 10.35 1.41 -3.22
N VAL A 83 11.51 0.74 -3.27
CA VAL A 83 11.76 -0.39 -4.18
C VAL A 83 10.92 -1.61 -3.78
N VAL A 84 10.87 -1.92 -2.49
CA VAL A 84 10.06 -3.02 -1.95
C VAL A 84 8.59 -2.74 -2.17
N ASP A 85 8.13 -1.53 -1.87
CA ASP A 85 6.75 -1.09 -2.06
C ASP A 85 6.31 -1.16 -3.52
N TYR A 86 7.15 -0.72 -4.46
CA TYR A 86 6.80 -0.83 -5.87
C TYR A 86 6.57 -2.29 -6.29
N LEU A 87 7.36 -3.23 -5.75
CA LEU A 87 7.17 -4.66 -5.99
C LEU A 87 5.87 -5.18 -5.35
N THR A 88 5.63 -4.86 -4.07
CA THR A 88 4.55 -5.47 -3.27
C THR A 88 3.22 -4.74 -3.43
N CYS A 89 3.24 -3.42 -3.59
CA CYS A 89 2.03 -2.60 -3.73
C CYS A 89 1.59 -2.40 -5.19
N VAL A 90 2.47 -2.65 -6.18
CA VAL A 90 2.17 -2.39 -7.60
C VAL A 90 2.39 -3.63 -8.48
N MET A 91 3.63 -4.14 -8.57
CA MET A 91 3.97 -5.22 -9.51
C MET A 91 3.20 -6.50 -9.21
N LEU A 92 3.20 -6.96 -7.97
CA LEU A 92 2.48 -8.17 -7.56
C LEU A 92 0.96 -8.04 -7.74
N PRO A 93 0.29 -6.94 -7.30
CA PRO A 93 -1.13 -6.72 -7.60
C PRO A 93 -1.47 -6.68 -9.09
N VAL A 94 -0.62 -6.06 -9.91
CA VAL A 94 -0.82 -6.01 -11.37
C VAL A 94 -0.73 -7.40 -11.97
N ALA A 95 0.27 -8.20 -11.59
CA ALA A 95 0.39 -9.59 -12.02
C ALA A 95 -0.83 -10.42 -11.58
N PHE A 96 -1.31 -10.20 -10.35
CA PHE A 96 -2.53 -10.82 -9.82
C PHE A 96 -3.76 -10.46 -10.66
N MET A 97 -3.99 -9.17 -10.94
CA MET A 97 -5.13 -8.71 -11.72
C MET A 97 -5.12 -9.25 -13.15
N ALA A 98 -3.94 -9.31 -13.77
CA ALA A 98 -3.76 -9.86 -15.10
C ALA A 98 -4.05 -11.36 -15.16
N TYR A 99 -3.46 -12.14 -14.25
CA TYR A 99 -3.56 -13.59 -14.23
C TYR A 99 -4.96 -14.09 -13.87
N PHE A 100 -5.62 -13.46 -12.88
CA PHE A 100 -6.96 -13.85 -12.41
C PHE A 100 -8.10 -13.14 -13.16
N HIS A 101 -7.82 -12.53 -14.31
CA HIS A 101 -8.81 -11.96 -15.23
C HIS A 101 -9.75 -10.93 -14.57
N ILE A 102 -9.18 -10.05 -13.73
CA ILE A 102 -9.94 -8.95 -13.08
C ILE A 102 -10.51 -7.98 -14.13
N PHE A 103 -9.85 -7.89 -15.27
CA PHE A 103 -10.28 -7.10 -16.43
C PHE A 103 -10.62 -8.00 -17.62
N PRO A 104 -11.49 -7.55 -18.55
CA PRO A 104 -11.72 -8.28 -19.80
C PRO A 104 -10.46 -8.26 -20.69
N PRO A 105 -10.26 -9.28 -21.55
CA PRO A 105 -9.00 -9.48 -22.30
C PRO A 105 -8.49 -8.24 -23.04
N GLY A 106 -9.39 -7.47 -23.70
CA GLY A 106 -9.01 -6.26 -24.44
C GLY A 106 -8.51 -5.10 -23.57
N TRP A 107 -8.85 -5.08 -22.27
CA TRP A 107 -8.50 -4.00 -21.33
C TRP A 107 -7.33 -4.35 -20.42
N THR A 108 -7.03 -5.63 -20.24
CA THR A 108 -6.03 -6.09 -19.26
C THR A 108 -4.67 -5.43 -19.48
N VAL A 109 -4.12 -5.48 -20.69
CA VAL A 109 -2.79 -4.92 -20.98
C VAL A 109 -2.79 -3.40 -20.80
N ILE A 110 -3.86 -2.72 -21.28
CA ILE A 110 -3.97 -1.25 -21.22
C ILE A 110 -4.02 -0.78 -19.77
N LEU A 111 -4.88 -1.40 -18.95
CA LEU A 111 -5.06 -1.01 -17.55
C LEU A 111 -3.85 -1.37 -16.69
N CYS A 112 -3.26 -2.55 -16.89
CA CYS A 112 -2.03 -2.92 -16.21
C CYS A 112 -0.88 -1.96 -16.55
N ALA A 113 -0.73 -1.59 -17.82
CA ALA A 113 0.27 -0.60 -18.24
C ALA A 113 0.00 0.78 -17.64
N ALA A 114 -1.28 1.22 -17.59
CA ALA A 114 -1.65 2.48 -16.96
C ALA A 114 -1.33 2.50 -15.45
N ILE A 115 -1.62 1.41 -14.73
CA ILE A 115 -1.26 1.26 -13.32
C ILE A 115 0.24 1.38 -13.13
N LEU A 116 1.03 0.58 -13.86
CA LEU A 116 2.49 0.57 -13.75
C LEU A 116 3.07 1.96 -14.05
N PHE A 117 2.61 2.60 -15.13
CA PHE A 117 3.09 3.91 -15.55
C PHE A 117 2.76 5.00 -14.53
N THR A 118 1.52 5.08 -14.07
CA THR A 118 1.11 6.11 -13.11
C THR A 118 1.75 5.90 -11.74
N ALA A 119 1.89 4.64 -11.31
CA ALA A 119 2.51 4.30 -10.04
C ALA A 119 4.01 4.66 -10.04
N VAL A 120 4.78 4.34 -11.08
CA VAL A 120 6.20 4.69 -11.12
C VAL A 120 6.42 6.20 -11.10
N LEU A 121 5.55 6.97 -11.77
CA LEU A 121 5.59 8.44 -11.71
C LEU A 121 5.25 8.96 -10.31
N TRP A 122 4.34 8.30 -9.60
CA TRP A 122 4.01 8.67 -8.23
C TRP A 122 5.20 8.39 -7.28
N PHE A 123 5.81 7.19 -7.34
CA PHE A 123 6.98 6.83 -6.53
C PHE A 123 8.22 7.68 -6.83
N ALA A 124 8.33 8.25 -8.02
CA ALA A 124 9.42 9.15 -8.40
C ALA A 124 9.25 10.60 -7.90
N ARG A 125 8.13 10.95 -7.26
CA ARG A 125 7.93 12.30 -6.72
C ARG A 125 8.89 12.58 -5.57
N THR A 126 9.42 13.78 -5.49
CA THR A 126 10.27 14.23 -4.38
C THR A 126 9.48 14.50 -3.10
N GLU A 127 8.18 14.81 -3.24
CA GLU A 127 7.29 15.10 -2.14
C GLU A 127 6.02 14.23 -2.24
N LEU A 128 6.07 13.05 -1.63
CA LEU A 128 4.94 12.11 -1.60
C LEU A 128 3.84 12.52 -0.62
N MET A 129 4.19 13.27 0.42
CA MET A 129 3.28 13.68 1.50
C MET A 129 3.25 15.19 1.69
N THR A 130 2.17 15.67 2.28
CA THR A 130 2.05 17.02 2.80
C THR A 130 2.67 17.12 4.20
N GLU A 131 2.88 18.35 4.72
CA GLU A 131 3.39 18.59 6.07
C GLU A 131 2.52 17.95 7.17
N ASP A 132 1.21 17.77 6.92
CA ASP A 132 0.26 17.12 7.82
C ASP A 132 0.04 15.63 7.50
N ASN A 133 1.00 15.02 6.79
CA ASN A 133 1.11 13.58 6.47
C ASN A 133 -0.02 13.00 5.61
N TRP A 134 -0.60 13.78 4.70
CA TRP A 134 -1.50 13.28 3.67
C TRP A 134 -0.70 12.95 2.41
N PHE A 135 -1.03 11.85 1.75
CA PHE A 135 -0.46 11.54 0.44
C PHE A 135 -0.92 12.53 -0.63
N ARG A 136 -0.03 12.91 -1.53
CA ARG A 136 -0.34 13.69 -2.74
C ARG A 136 -0.69 12.75 -3.88
N GLY A 137 -1.96 12.72 -4.27
CA GLY A 137 -2.51 11.73 -5.19
C GLY A 137 -2.85 10.41 -4.53
N PHE A 138 -3.46 9.49 -5.28
CA PHE A 138 -3.71 8.13 -4.81
C PHE A 138 -2.38 7.39 -4.62
N PRO A 139 -2.11 6.84 -3.42
CA PRO A 139 -0.77 6.35 -3.04
C PRO A 139 -0.40 4.98 -3.66
N ALA A 140 -0.98 4.62 -4.79
CA ALA A 140 -0.68 3.39 -5.54
C ALA A 140 -0.79 2.08 -4.70
N ILE A 141 -1.68 2.05 -3.71
CA ILE A 141 -1.95 0.88 -2.84
C ILE A 141 -2.79 -0.20 -3.56
N TRP A 142 -2.30 -0.67 -4.70
CA TRP A 142 -2.99 -1.68 -5.50
C TRP A 142 -3.06 -3.04 -4.81
N ASN A 143 -2.22 -3.28 -3.82
CA ASN A 143 -2.24 -4.44 -2.91
C ASN A 143 -3.52 -4.55 -2.07
N LEU A 144 -4.27 -3.45 -1.88
CA LEU A 144 -5.63 -3.46 -1.30
C LEU A 144 -6.71 -3.55 -2.37
N VAL A 145 -6.51 -2.87 -3.50
CA VAL A 145 -7.51 -2.79 -4.57
C VAL A 145 -7.71 -4.13 -5.27
N ALA A 146 -6.62 -4.77 -5.69
CA ALA A 146 -6.67 -6.02 -6.45
C ALA A 146 -7.37 -7.18 -5.70
N PRO A 147 -7.00 -7.48 -4.42
CA PRO A 147 -7.73 -8.47 -3.64
C PRO A 147 -9.19 -8.10 -3.39
N THR A 148 -9.49 -6.79 -3.19
CA THR A 148 -10.87 -6.34 -2.98
C THR A 148 -11.72 -6.63 -4.21
N PHE A 149 -11.25 -6.33 -5.43
CA PHE A 149 -11.96 -6.68 -6.67
C PHE A 149 -12.20 -8.19 -6.77
N PHE A 150 -11.19 -9.00 -6.48
CA PHE A 150 -11.28 -10.45 -6.57
C PHE A 150 -12.26 -11.03 -5.55
N LEU A 151 -12.16 -10.64 -4.28
CA LEU A 151 -12.97 -11.17 -3.18
C LEU A 151 -14.43 -10.73 -3.26
N LEU A 152 -14.70 -9.53 -3.78
CA LEU A 152 -16.06 -9.05 -4.05
C LEU A 152 -16.65 -9.62 -5.35
N ARG A 153 -15.84 -10.31 -6.17
CA ARG A 153 -16.25 -10.73 -7.53
C ARG A 153 -16.88 -9.57 -8.30
N SER A 154 -16.28 -8.39 -8.15
CA SER A 154 -16.84 -7.16 -8.71
C SER A 154 -16.98 -7.24 -10.23
N PRO A 155 -18.04 -6.67 -10.82
CA PRO A 155 -18.21 -6.65 -12.27
C PRO A 155 -17.01 -5.98 -12.95
N GLN A 156 -16.54 -6.55 -14.06
CA GLN A 156 -15.34 -6.06 -14.75
C GLN A 156 -15.44 -4.60 -15.18
N TRP A 157 -16.62 -4.12 -15.54
CA TRP A 157 -16.82 -2.70 -15.87
C TRP A 157 -16.57 -1.78 -14.66
N VAL A 158 -16.95 -2.21 -13.44
CA VAL A 158 -16.64 -1.47 -12.19
C VAL A 158 -15.13 -1.41 -12.01
N ASN A 159 -14.43 -2.54 -12.21
CA ASN A 159 -12.98 -2.61 -12.09
C ASN A 159 -12.28 -1.66 -13.07
N ILE A 160 -12.76 -1.58 -14.31
CA ILE A 160 -12.25 -0.63 -15.33
C ILE A 160 -12.41 0.81 -14.84
N VAL A 161 -13.63 1.19 -14.47
CA VAL A 161 -13.96 2.57 -14.07
C VAL A 161 -13.15 2.99 -12.84
N VAL A 162 -13.13 2.14 -11.82
CA VAL A 162 -12.36 2.42 -10.58
C VAL A 162 -10.86 2.51 -10.88
N THR A 163 -10.32 1.60 -11.69
CA THR A 163 -8.89 1.61 -12.05
C THR A 163 -8.52 2.89 -12.80
N ILE A 164 -9.29 3.30 -13.80
CA ILE A 164 -9.05 4.55 -14.53
C ILE A 164 -9.11 5.75 -13.57
N ALA A 165 -10.14 5.80 -12.71
CA ALA A 165 -10.27 6.89 -11.74
C ALA A 165 -9.07 6.95 -10.78
N LEU A 166 -8.61 5.82 -10.25
CA LEU A 166 -7.44 5.75 -9.36
C LEU A 166 -6.14 6.13 -10.08
N CYS A 167 -5.93 5.68 -11.33
CA CYS A 167 -4.76 6.09 -12.14
C CYS A 167 -4.74 7.60 -12.38
N VAL A 168 -5.89 8.20 -12.69
CA VAL A 168 -5.99 9.66 -12.83
C VAL A 168 -5.70 10.34 -11.49
N LEU A 169 -6.32 9.87 -10.40
CA LEU A 169 -6.11 10.43 -9.05
C LEU A 169 -4.66 10.30 -8.58
N THR A 170 -3.93 9.26 -9.00
CA THR A 170 -2.49 9.10 -8.71
C THR A 170 -1.68 10.28 -9.23
N LEU A 171 -2.05 10.86 -10.37
CA LEU A 171 -1.35 11.98 -11.00
C LEU A 171 -1.82 13.37 -10.53
N THR A 172 -2.83 13.42 -9.66
CA THR A 172 -3.38 14.67 -9.13
C THR A 172 -2.73 15.10 -7.81
N GLU A 173 -3.12 16.29 -7.33
CA GLU A 173 -2.76 16.82 -6.01
C GLU A 173 -3.86 16.57 -4.96
N VAL A 174 -4.84 15.70 -5.24
CA VAL A 174 -5.87 15.31 -4.27
C VAL A 174 -5.22 14.66 -3.05
N LYS A 175 -5.66 15.02 -1.84
CA LYS A 175 -5.01 14.57 -0.61
C LYS A 175 -5.66 13.31 -0.08
N PHE A 176 -4.93 12.18 -0.16
CA PHE A 176 -5.34 10.90 0.39
C PHE A 176 -4.82 10.70 1.81
N VAL A 177 -5.64 10.12 2.67
CA VAL A 177 -5.28 9.92 4.07
C VAL A 177 -4.22 8.81 4.22
N HIS A 178 -3.17 9.09 5.02
CA HIS A 178 -2.30 8.03 5.54
C HIS A 178 -2.89 7.51 6.86
N PRO A 179 -3.33 6.24 6.93
CA PRO A 179 -4.12 5.74 8.06
C PRO A 179 -3.45 5.90 9.42
N MET A 180 -2.13 5.76 9.48
CA MET A 180 -1.37 5.77 10.74
C MET A 180 -0.78 7.14 11.09
N GLN A 181 -0.48 8.00 10.11
CA GLN A 181 0.27 9.24 10.35
C GLN A 181 -0.62 10.47 10.46
N VAL A 182 -1.74 10.53 9.72
CA VAL A 182 -2.68 11.65 9.78
C VAL A 182 -3.33 11.73 11.15
N LYS A 183 -3.20 12.88 11.83
CA LYS A 183 -3.79 13.09 13.17
C LYS A 183 -5.31 13.10 13.15
N HIS A 184 -5.91 13.60 12.05
CA HIS A 184 -7.36 13.68 11.89
C HIS A 184 -8.00 12.29 11.87
N ARG A 185 -8.85 12.01 12.86
CA ARG A 185 -9.55 10.73 13.03
C ARG A 185 -8.63 9.50 13.04
N ARG A 186 -7.39 9.65 13.53
CA ARG A 186 -6.34 8.62 13.48
C ARG A 186 -6.81 7.27 13.99
N VAL A 187 -7.46 7.23 15.16
CA VAL A 187 -7.94 5.98 15.77
C VAL A 187 -8.96 5.30 14.84
N VAL A 188 -9.91 6.07 14.29
CA VAL A 188 -10.93 5.53 13.37
C VAL A 188 -10.26 4.99 12.10
N ASN A 189 -9.30 5.72 11.54
CA ASN A 189 -8.57 5.30 10.33
C ASN A 189 -7.81 3.99 10.57
N ILE A 190 -7.12 3.85 11.71
CA ILE A 190 -6.42 2.62 12.10
C ILE A 190 -7.42 1.47 12.25
N VAL A 191 -8.53 1.68 12.96
CA VAL A 191 -9.57 0.65 13.15
C VAL A 191 -10.17 0.21 11.81
N VAL A 192 -10.54 1.16 10.93
CA VAL A 192 -11.09 0.84 9.61
C VAL A 192 -10.08 0.06 8.76
N THR A 193 -8.80 0.47 8.75
CA THR A 193 -7.75 -0.28 8.02
C THR A 193 -7.57 -1.67 8.58
N SER A 194 -7.52 -1.83 9.91
CA SER A 194 -7.39 -3.13 10.56
C SER A 194 -8.58 -4.05 10.24
N LEU A 195 -9.80 -3.52 10.32
CA LEU A 195 -11.02 -4.27 9.95
C LEU A 195 -11.01 -4.67 8.48
N TRP A 196 -10.51 -3.80 7.58
CA TRP A 196 -10.38 -4.11 6.15
C TRP A 196 -9.42 -5.27 5.92
N LEU A 197 -8.22 -5.22 6.52
CA LEU A 197 -7.22 -6.28 6.41
C LEU A 197 -7.71 -7.60 7.02
N ILE A 198 -8.36 -7.56 8.18
CA ILE A 198 -8.95 -8.75 8.82
C ILE A 198 -10.06 -9.33 7.94
N ALA A 199 -10.97 -8.50 7.42
CA ALA A 199 -12.04 -8.95 6.54
C ALA A 199 -11.47 -9.56 5.25
N MET A 200 -10.44 -8.95 4.67
CA MET A 200 -9.74 -9.46 3.49
C MET A 200 -9.10 -10.83 3.77
N LEU A 201 -8.39 -10.97 4.90
CA LEU A 201 -7.77 -12.23 5.30
C LEU A 201 -8.82 -13.32 5.53
N VAL A 202 -9.84 -13.03 6.33
CA VAL A 202 -10.89 -14.02 6.67
C VAL A 202 -11.69 -14.43 5.42
N GLN A 203 -12.07 -13.46 4.56
CA GLN A 203 -12.75 -13.78 3.31
C GLN A 203 -11.87 -14.62 2.37
N THR A 204 -10.56 -14.37 2.34
CA THR A 204 -9.58 -15.19 1.59
C THR A 204 -9.54 -16.62 2.11
N LEU A 205 -9.54 -16.81 3.42
CA LEU A 205 -9.54 -18.16 4.04
C LEU A 205 -10.85 -18.91 3.80
N LEU A 206 -11.97 -18.21 3.77
CA LEU A 206 -13.30 -18.77 3.50
C LEU A 206 -13.54 -19.05 2.01
N TRP A 207 -12.76 -18.45 1.09
CA TRP A 207 -12.92 -18.63 -0.36
C TRP A 207 -13.06 -20.11 -0.77
N PRO A 208 -13.99 -20.51 -1.65
CA PRO A 208 -14.89 -19.66 -2.46
C PRO A 208 -16.22 -19.30 -1.79
N LYS A 209 -16.39 -19.53 -0.49
CA LYS A 209 -17.61 -19.15 0.25
C LYS A 209 -17.63 -17.64 0.48
N ASP A 210 -18.79 -17.05 0.20
CA ASP A 210 -18.99 -15.62 0.42
C ASP A 210 -19.61 -15.38 1.81
N SER A 211 -19.15 -14.33 2.48
CA SER A 211 -19.68 -13.86 3.76
C SER A 211 -20.16 -12.42 3.60
N LEU A 212 -21.48 -12.20 3.63
CA LEU A 212 -22.05 -10.86 3.46
C LEU A 212 -21.49 -9.83 4.46
N PRO A 213 -21.32 -10.11 5.76
CA PRO A 213 -20.70 -9.16 6.68
C PRO A 213 -19.28 -8.74 6.27
N LEU A 214 -18.46 -9.69 5.78
CA LEU A 214 -17.10 -9.40 5.33
C LEU A 214 -17.11 -8.57 4.03
N GLN A 215 -17.99 -8.89 3.10
CA GLN A 215 -18.16 -8.11 1.87
C GLN A 215 -18.60 -6.67 2.16
N ILE A 216 -19.48 -6.46 3.15
CA ILE A 216 -19.87 -5.11 3.60
C ILE A 216 -18.63 -4.34 4.08
N VAL A 217 -17.76 -4.95 4.88
CA VAL A 217 -16.51 -4.31 5.34
C VAL A 217 -15.58 -4.00 4.16
N LEU A 218 -15.43 -4.93 3.21
CA LEU A 218 -14.59 -4.74 2.01
C LEU A 218 -15.06 -3.56 1.13
N VAL A 219 -16.34 -3.19 1.17
CA VAL A 219 -16.88 -2.02 0.47
C VAL A 219 -16.86 -0.77 1.35
N ALA A 220 -17.21 -0.89 2.64
CA ALA A 220 -17.35 0.24 3.54
C ALA A 220 -15.98 0.90 3.85
N ALA A 221 -14.91 0.10 3.95
CA ALA A 221 -13.58 0.63 4.26
C ALA A 221 -13.03 1.56 3.16
N PRO A 222 -12.96 1.18 1.87
CA PRO A 222 -12.57 2.11 0.81
C PRO A 222 -13.52 3.29 0.67
N ALA A 223 -14.85 3.11 0.90
CA ALA A 223 -15.80 4.21 0.90
C ALA A 223 -15.52 5.23 2.01
N TRP A 224 -15.11 4.77 3.20
CA TRP A 224 -14.67 5.64 4.29
C TRP A 224 -13.46 6.49 3.87
N PHE A 225 -12.44 5.89 3.26
CA PHE A 225 -11.26 6.61 2.80
C PHE A 225 -11.58 7.59 1.66
N ALA A 226 -12.47 7.24 0.75
CA ALA A 226 -12.98 8.15 -0.27
C ALA A 226 -13.72 9.34 0.37
N PHE A 227 -14.57 9.09 1.36
CA PHE A 227 -15.29 10.14 2.09
C PHE A 227 -14.32 11.14 2.76
N ILE A 228 -13.32 10.65 3.50
CA ILE A 228 -12.32 11.52 4.16
C ILE A 228 -11.51 12.32 3.13
N THR A 229 -11.13 11.70 2.02
CA THR A 229 -10.43 12.38 0.91
C THR A 229 -11.26 13.52 0.34
N ILE A 230 -12.56 13.29 0.10
CA ILE A 230 -13.49 14.31 -0.36
C ILE A 230 -13.68 15.41 0.70
N GLU A 231 -13.84 15.05 1.97
CA GLU A 231 -13.96 16.01 3.07
C GLU A 231 -12.73 16.92 3.13
N ARG A 232 -11.53 16.36 3.05
CA ARG A 232 -10.25 17.11 3.05
C ARG A 232 -10.13 18.04 1.85
N THR A 233 -10.51 17.56 0.67
CA THR A 233 -10.44 18.34 -0.56
C THR A 233 -11.39 19.54 -0.52
N ARG A 234 -12.58 19.39 0.06
CA ARG A 234 -13.59 20.46 0.18
C ARG A 234 -13.26 21.48 1.25
N ARG A 235 -12.69 21.06 2.39
CA ARG A 235 -12.43 21.94 3.54
C ARG A 235 -11.07 22.65 3.47
N GLY A 236 -10.18 22.24 2.58
CA GLY A 236 -8.80 22.74 2.55
C GLY A 236 -7.94 22.23 3.72
N ALA A 237 -6.70 22.75 3.84
CA ALA A 237 -5.85 22.46 4.97
C ALA A 237 -6.41 23.12 6.24
N PRO A 238 -6.38 22.46 7.44
CA PRO A 238 -6.58 23.14 8.68
C PRO A 238 -5.51 24.22 8.81
N ALA A 239 -5.89 25.37 9.37
CA ALA A 239 -4.93 26.43 9.68
C ALA A 239 -3.79 25.83 10.54
N PRO A 240 -2.51 26.23 10.31
CA PRO A 240 -1.42 25.81 11.18
C PRO A 240 -1.79 26.19 12.61
N ALA A 241 -1.60 25.25 13.54
CA ALA A 241 -1.78 25.55 14.96
C ALA A 241 -0.76 26.62 15.34
N ALA A 242 -1.25 27.76 15.85
CA ALA A 242 -0.45 28.88 16.29
C ALA A 242 0.40 28.50 17.51
#